data_7e6d001888f7337d78af0981ff4c3385
#
_entry.id   7e6d001888f7337d78af0981ff4c3385
#
_cell.length_a   1.000
_cell.length_b   1.000
_cell.length_c   1.000
_cell.angle_alpha   90.00
_cell.angle_beta   90.00
_cell.angle_gamma   90.00
#
_symmetry.space_group_name_H-M   'P 1'
#
loop_
_entity.id
_entity.type
_entity.pdbx_description
1 polymer ?
#
loop_
_entity_poly.entity_id
_entity_poly.type
_entity_poly.pdbx_seq_one_letter_code
_entity_poly.pdbx_strand_id
1 'polypeptide(L)'
;MISLMDKLLKAENLDLKLTSYRVLATGSDTGLIEFVKSQALADILKEHEKLTTYIALHNPDSHGPNGCTMESMMNFVKSCAGYSVMTYLLGVGDRHLDNLMLAPDGRLFHIDFGFIMGRDPKISPPSMKLCKEMIEAMGEYFNEFKMYCCEAYNILRKSESVVLLLNLFSLMADANIPDININQDYEKALLRFESKFALELDDEAARQHFISEIHRSSNALLDPLFERAHRVAQYLR
;
A
#
# COMPACT_ATOMS: atom_id res chain seq x y z
N MET A 1 9.00 -5.24 8.45
CA MET A 1 9.24 -4.47 7.20
C MET A 1 8.55 -3.11 7.23
N ILE A 2 7.22 -3.01 7.24
CA ILE A 2 6.47 -1.72 7.18
C ILE A 2 6.93 -0.74 8.27
N SER A 3 7.04 -1.17 9.52
CA SER A 3 7.50 -0.30 10.62
C SER A 3 8.96 0.17 10.46
N LEU A 4 9.82 -0.60 9.80
CA LEU A 4 11.18 -0.16 9.48
C LEU A 4 11.15 0.88 8.36
N MET A 5 10.39 0.65 7.29
CA MET A 5 10.21 1.61 6.21
C MET A 5 9.66 2.95 6.73
N ASP A 6 8.65 2.92 7.60
CA ASP A 6 8.09 4.12 8.25
C ASP A 6 9.16 4.90 9.05
N LYS A 7 10.01 4.19 9.81
CA LYS A 7 11.12 4.82 10.54
C LYS A 7 12.15 5.45 9.61
N LEU A 8 12.49 4.79 8.50
CA LEU A 8 13.43 5.32 7.50
C LEU A 8 12.86 6.58 6.83
N LEU A 9 11.57 6.59 6.48
CA LEU A 9 10.92 7.77 5.92
C LEU A 9 10.91 8.94 6.93
N LYS A 10 10.54 8.68 8.18
CA LYS A 10 10.51 9.70 9.24
C LYS A 10 11.89 10.25 9.59
N ALA A 11 12.96 9.44 9.48
CA ALA A 11 14.33 9.90 9.67
C ALA A 11 14.75 10.94 8.62
N GLU A 12 14.14 10.90 7.44
CA GLU A 12 14.32 11.89 6.36
C GLU A 12 13.22 12.97 6.35
N ASN A 13 12.53 13.16 7.48
CA ASN A 13 11.44 14.14 7.68
C ASN A 13 10.19 13.89 6.81
N LEU A 14 10.00 12.69 6.29
CA LEU A 14 8.80 12.31 5.53
C LEU A 14 7.88 11.45 6.40
N ASP A 15 6.86 12.08 7.00
CA ASP A 15 5.80 11.38 7.75
C ASP A 15 4.58 11.14 6.85
N LEU A 16 4.43 9.92 6.36
CA LEU A 16 3.33 9.49 5.50
C LEU A 16 2.13 8.95 6.30
N LYS A 17 2.03 9.23 7.59
CA LYS A 17 0.86 8.90 8.43
C LYS A 17 0.50 7.41 8.40
N LEU A 18 1.52 6.56 8.31
CA LEU A 18 1.33 5.12 8.26
C LEU A 18 0.80 4.56 9.58
N THR A 19 -0.12 3.63 9.49
CA THR A 19 -0.68 2.93 10.64
C THR A 19 0.01 1.59 10.79
N SER A 20 0.94 1.49 11.76
CA SER A 20 1.55 0.22 12.16
C SER A 20 0.79 -0.33 13.36
N TYR A 21 0.14 -1.48 13.20
CA TYR A 21 -0.50 -2.20 14.29
C TYR A 21 0.38 -3.37 14.74
N ARG A 22 0.30 -3.69 16.03
CA ARG A 22 1.10 -4.76 16.64
C ARG A 22 0.43 -6.11 16.42
N VAL A 23 1.25 -7.12 16.19
CA VAL A 23 0.85 -8.52 16.11
C VAL A 23 1.73 -9.31 17.09
N LEU A 24 1.11 -10.09 17.94
CA LEU A 24 1.77 -10.95 18.93
C LEU A 24 1.31 -12.39 18.73
N ALA A 25 2.20 -13.26 18.26
CA ALA A 25 1.95 -14.68 18.24
C ALA A 25 1.93 -15.22 19.70
N THR A 26 0.87 -15.93 20.06
CA THR A 26 0.69 -16.55 21.39
C THR A 26 0.76 -18.08 21.34
N GLY A 27 0.78 -18.66 20.13
CA GLY A 27 0.89 -20.10 19.88
C GLY A 27 1.19 -20.35 18.40
N SER A 28 1.21 -21.64 17.98
CA SER A 28 1.43 -22.01 16.58
C SER A 28 0.38 -21.46 15.63
N ASP A 29 -0.89 -21.42 16.08
CA ASP A 29 -2.05 -21.07 15.25
C ASP A 29 -2.89 -19.95 15.89
N THR A 30 -2.37 -19.28 16.91
CA THR A 30 -3.09 -18.26 17.67
C THR A 30 -2.23 -17.02 17.88
N GLY A 31 -2.88 -15.87 17.93
CA GLY A 31 -2.19 -14.59 18.17
C GLY A 31 -3.16 -13.49 18.57
N LEU A 32 -2.60 -12.37 18.96
CA LEU A 32 -3.31 -11.12 19.24
C LEU A 32 -2.92 -10.10 18.20
N ILE A 33 -3.91 -9.42 17.65
CA ILE A 33 -3.73 -8.30 16.71
C ILE A 33 -4.27 -7.04 17.38
N GLU A 34 -3.49 -5.97 17.37
CA GLU A 34 -3.92 -4.67 17.87
C GLU A 34 -5.13 -4.16 17.07
N PHE A 35 -6.21 -3.86 17.78
CA PHE A 35 -7.39 -3.30 17.14
C PHE A 35 -7.16 -1.83 16.81
N VAL A 36 -7.26 -1.48 15.53
CA VAL A 36 -7.27 -0.10 15.04
C VAL A 36 -8.69 0.25 14.63
N LYS A 37 -9.27 1.29 15.25
CA LYS A 37 -10.62 1.76 14.90
C LYS A 37 -10.63 2.20 13.43
N SER A 38 -11.37 1.46 12.60
CA SER A 38 -11.41 1.64 11.15
C SER A 38 -12.56 0.84 10.54
N GLN A 39 -12.84 1.09 9.26
CA GLN A 39 -13.83 0.34 8.48
C GLN A 39 -13.21 -0.06 7.13
N ALA A 40 -13.59 -1.21 6.59
CA ALA A 40 -13.13 -1.65 5.28
C ALA A 40 -13.68 -0.75 4.16
N LEU A 41 -12.88 -0.49 3.13
CA LEU A 41 -13.34 0.34 2.00
C LEU A 41 -14.58 -0.25 1.34
N ALA A 42 -14.72 -1.58 1.27
CA ALA A 42 -15.90 -2.25 0.73
C ALA A 42 -17.18 -1.84 1.49
N ASP A 43 -17.13 -1.83 2.82
CA ASP A 43 -18.28 -1.46 3.66
C ASP A 43 -18.57 0.05 3.58
N ILE A 44 -17.52 0.89 3.61
CA ILE A 44 -17.68 2.35 3.45
C ILE A 44 -18.38 2.70 2.14
N LEU A 45 -17.96 2.09 1.04
CA LEU A 45 -18.55 2.35 -0.28
C LEU A 45 -19.99 1.85 -0.38
N LYS A 46 -20.32 0.77 0.30
CA LYS A 46 -21.68 0.23 0.39
C LYS A 46 -22.61 1.16 1.19
N GLU A 47 -22.10 1.78 2.26
CA GLU A 47 -22.87 2.64 3.15
C GLU A 47 -22.94 4.10 2.69
N HIS A 48 -21.86 4.62 2.10
CA HIS A 48 -21.67 6.05 1.84
C HIS A 48 -21.41 6.39 0.36
N GLU A 49 -21.33 5.40 -0.53
CA GLU A 49 -21.02 5.54 -1.97
C GLU A 49 -19.64 6.13 -2.28
N LYS A 50 -19.11 7.02 -1.44
CA LYS A 50 -17.82 7.70 -1.61
C LYS A 50 -16.98 7.68 -0.34
N LEU A 51 -15.68 7.53 -0.49
CA LEU A 51 -14.74 7.59 0.64
C LEU A 51 -14.69 8.98 1.28
N THR A 52 -14.83 10.03 0.46
CA THR A 52 -14.87 11.43 0.94
C THR A 52 -16.05 11.70 1.87
N THR A 53 -17.20 11.07 1.64
CA THR A 53 -18.37 11.19 2.54
C THR A 53 -18.06 10.63 3.93
N TYR A 54 -17.39 9.48 4.00
CA TYR A 54 -16.97 8.89 5.27
C TYR A 54 -15.97 9.78 6.00
N ILE A 55 -14.95 10.32 5.29
CA ILE A 55 -13.95 11.22 5.89
C ILE A 55 -14.62 12.49 6.42
N ALA A 56 -15.51 13.12 5.65
CA ALA A 56 -16.23 14.30 6.03
C ALA A 56 -17.19 14.07 7.22
N LEU A 57 -17.81 12.90 7.31
CA LEU A 57 -18.67 12.55 8.44
C LEU A 57 -17.92 12.56 9.77
N HIS A 58 -16.66 12.13 9.77
CA HIS A 58 -15.83 12.05 10.97
C HIS A 58 -15.02 13.33 11.24
N ASN A 59 -14.75 14.13 10.20
CA ASN A 59 -13.93 15.36 10.28
C ASN A 59 -14.57 16.49 9.48
N PRO A 60 -15.77 16.93 9.83
CA PRO A 60 -16.51 17.91 9.04
C PRO A 60 -15.84 19.29 9.05
N ASP A 61 -15.69 19.86 7.86
CA ASP A 61 -15.29 21.23 7.64
C ASP A 61 -15.94 21.77 6.37
N SER A 62 -16.88 22.70 6.51
CA SER A 62 -17.62 23.26 5.37
C SER A 62 -16.75 24.07 4.39
N HIS A 63 -15.56 24.49 4.80
CA HIS A 63 -14.61 25.23 3.99
C HIS A 63 -13.44 24.36 3.52
N GLY A 64 -13.37 23.13 4.01
CA GLY A 64 -12.33 22.17 3.69
C GLY A 64 -12.61 21.38 2.40
N PRO A 65 -11.62 20.65 1.91
CA PRO A 65 -11.73 19.85 0.69
C PRO A 65 -12.78 18.73 0.86
N ASN A 66 -13.70 18.62 -0.09
CA ASN A 66 -14.78 17.63 -0.05
C ASN A 66 -15.63 17.66 1.24
N GLY A 67 -15.68 18.80 1.94
CA GLY A 67 -16.42 18.95 3.20
C GLY A 67 -15.74 18.35 4.43
N CYS A 68 -14.46 18.02 4.34
CA CYS A 68 -13.65 17.52 5.46
C CYS A 68 -12.46 18.44 5.76
N THR A 69 -11.85 18.26 6.94
CA THR A 69 -10.65 19.02 7.30
C THR A 69 -9.48 18.71 6.37
N MET A 70 -8.65 19.72 6.10
CA MET A 70 -7.42 19.55 5.32
C MET A 70 -6.51 18.48 5.95
N GLU A 71 -6.46 18.39 7.27
CA GLU A 71 -5.65 17.40 7.97
C GLU A 71 -6.07 15.97 7.62
N SER A 72 -7.38 15.66 7.70
CA SER A 72 -7.88 14.32 7.39
C SER A 72 -7.71 13.96 5.90
N MET A 73 -7.88 14.94 5.00
CA MET A 73 -7.59 14.74 3.59
C MET A 73 -6.10 14.45 3.35
N MET A 74 -5.20 15.20 3.99
CA MET A 74 -3.76 14.95 3.88
C MET A 74 -3.34 13.63 4.55
N ASN A 75 -3.98 13.21 5.62
CA ASN A 75 -3.79 11.89 6.21
C ASN A 75 -4.14 10.79 5.20
N PHE A 76 -5.25 10.94 4.48
CA PHE A 76 -5.65 10.00 3.42
C PHE A 76 -4.61 9.97 2.29
N VAL A 77 -4.27 11.11 1.71
CA VAL A 77 -3.33 11.22 0.59
C VAL A 77 -1.95 10.64 0.94
N LYS A 78 -1.41 11.04 2.10
CA LYS A 78 -0.09 10.58 2.57
C LYS A 78 -0.06 9.09 2.87
N SER A 79 -1.06 8.57 3.57
CA SER A 79 -1.10 7.14 3.89
C SER A 79 -1.31 6.28 2.64
N CYS A 80 -2.13 6.71 1.69
CA CYS A 80 -2.25 6.07 0.38
C CYS A 80 -0.90 6.01 -0.33
N ALA A 81 -0.12 7.11 -0.33
CA ALA A 81 1.20 7.15 -0.96
C ALA A 81 2.17 6.18 -0.30
N GLY A 82 2.25 6.19 1.02
CA GLY A 82 3.13 5.30 1.76
C GLY A 82 2.82 3.83 1.53
N TYR A 83 1.55 3.44 1.63
CA TYR A 83 1.16 2.04 1.37
C TYR A 83 1.33 1.65 -0.10
N SER A 84 1.15 2.57 -1.07
CA SER A 84 1.44 2.28 -2.48
C SER A 84 2.91 1.93 -2.70
N VAL A 85 3.83 2.69 -2.13
CA VAL A 85 5.28 2.42 -2.23
C VAL A 85 5.66 1.13 -1.52
N MET A 86 5.19 0.94 -0.28
CA MET A 86 5.53 -0.24 0.51
C MET A 86 5.00 -1.53 -0.10
N THR A 87 3.75 -1.53 -0.57
CA THR A 87 3.16 -2.71 -1.21
C THR A 87 3.78 -3.01 -2.56
N TYR A 88 4.22 -1.98 -3.30
CA TYR A 88 5.00 -2.14 -4.52
C TYR A 88 6.34 -2.83 -4.23
N LEU A 89 7.12 -2.32 -3.26
CA LEU A 89 8.42 -2.89 -2.91
C LEU A 89 8.28 -4.32 -2.37
N LEU A 90 7.35 -4.56 -1.46
CA LEU A 90 7.12 -5.88 -0.86
C LEU A 90 6.37 -6.84 -1.78
N GLY A 91 5.92 -6.40 -2.95
CA GLY A 91 5.14 -7.23 -3.86
C GLY A 91 3.90 -7.83 -3.20
N VAL A 92 3.13 -7.00 -2.47
CA VAL A 92 1.93 -7.47 -1.74
C VAL A 92 0.79 -7.69 -2.70
N GLY A 93 0.30 -8.93 -2.77
CA GLY A 93 -0.82 -9.37 -3.60
C GLY A 93 -2.17 -9.42 -2.88
N ASP A 94 -3.18 -9.93 -3.59
CA ASP A 94 -4.57 -10.11 -3.11
C ASP A 94 -5.20 -8.87 -2.48
N ARG A 95 -4.96 -7.70 -3.08
CA ARG A 95 -5.49 -6.44 -2.58
C ARG A 95 -6.91 -6.20 -3.12
N HIS A 96 -7.93 -6.57 -2.35
CA HIS A 96 -9.35 -6.21 -2.56
C HIS A 96 -9.79 -5.16 -1.54
N LEU A 97 -10.99 -4.61 -1.69
CA LEU A 97 -11.46 -3.50 -0.87
C LEU A 97 -11.71 -3.86 0.60
N ASP A 98 -11.85 -5.16 0.92
CA ASP A 98 -11.97 -5.65 2.30
C ASP A 98 -10.61 -5.70 3.02
N ASN A 99 -9.48 -5.72 2.26
CA ASN A 99 -8.11 -5.68 2.80
C ASN A 99 -7.56 -4.25 2.92
N LEU A 100 -8.38 -3.25 2.61
CA LEU A 100 -8.05 -1.83 2.73
C LEU A 100 -8.94 -1.20 3.79
N MET A 101 -8.31 -0.69 4.83
CA MET A 101 -9.00 -0.09 5.98
C MET A 101 -8.85 1.43 5.97
N LEU A 102 -9.91 2.14 6.34
CA LEU A 102 -9.89 3.58 6.52
C LEU A 102 -10.26 3.95 7.95
N ALA A 103 -9.35 4.61 8.63
CA ALA A 103 -9.57 5.12 9.98
C ALA A 103 -10.42 6.42 9.96
N PRO A 104 -11.12 6.76 11.05
CA PRO A 104 -11.94 7.97 11.11
C PRO A 104 -11.16 9.27 10.83
N ASP A 105 -9.87 9.31 11.15
CA ASP A 105 -8.99 10.47 10.92
C ASP A 105 -8.45 10.58 9.48
N GLY A 106 -8.94 9.74 8.58
CA GLY A 106 -8.58 9.73 7.16
C GLY A 106 -7.39 8.82 6.81
N ARG A 107 -6.69 8.20 7.76
CA ARG A 107 -5.56 7.30 7.45
C ARG A 107 -6.04 6.00 6.84
N LEU A 108 -5.55 5.70 5.63
CA LEU A 108 -5.72 4.41 5.00
C LEU A 108 -4.60 3.46 5.44
N PHE A 109 -4.91 2.19 5.65
CA PHE A 109 -3.91 1.15 5.89
C PHE A 109 -4.35 -0.20 5.33
N HIS A 110 -3.40 -1.12 5.21
CA HIS A 110 -3.64 -2.45 4.69
C HIS A 110 -3.63 -3.49 5.81
N ILE A 111 -4.46 -4.50 5.65
CA ILE A 111 -4.48 -5.71 6.49
C ILE A 111 -4.30 -6.94 5.59
N ASP A 112 -4.13 -8.10 6.21
CA ASP A 112 -3.98 -9.39 5.53
C ASP A 112 -2.81 -9.42 4.53
N PHE A 113 -1.64 -9.76 5.01
CA PHE A 113 -0.41 -9.90 4.23
C PHE A 113 -0.09 -11.36 3.90
N GLY A 114 -1.11 -12.19 3.64
CA GLY A 114 -0.97 -13.59 3.26
C GLY A 114 -0.35 -13.80 1.87
N PHE A 115 -0.30 -12.78 1.03
CA PHE A 115 0.32 -12.81 -0.29
C PHE A 115 1.37 -11.72 -0.39
N ILE A 116 2.65 -12.09 -0.33
CA ILE A 116 3.79 -11.17 -0.39
C ILE A 116 4.82 -11.64 -1.43
N MET A 117 5.82 -10.81 -1.71
CA MET A 117 6.97 -11.11 -2.59
C MET A 117 6.55 -11.49 -4.02
N GLY A 118 5.52 -10.81 -4.54
CA GLY A 118 5.03 -11.00 -5.90
C GLY A 118 4.11 -12.22 -6.06
N ARG A 119 3.68 -12.84 -4.96
CA ARG A 119 2.59 -13.83 -4.99
C ARG A 119 1.26 -13.09 -5.05
N ASP A 120 0.40 -13.54 -5.94
CA ASP A 120 -0.97 -13.04 -6.08
C ASP A 120 -1.86 -14.16 -6.63
N PRO A 121 -3.10 -14.32 -6.15
CA PRO A 121 -4.04 -15.27 -6.75
C PRO A 121 -4.45 -14.90 -8.18
N LYS A 122 -4.19 -13.66 -8.60
CA LYS A 122 -4.46 -13.17 -9.97
C LYS A 122 -3.29 -13.44 -10.89
N ILE A 123 -3.57 -13.78 -12.15
CA ILE A 123 -2.55 -14.10 -13.17
C ILE A 123 -1.70 -12.86 -13.53
N SER A 124 -2.28 -11.65 -13.51
CA SER A 124 -1.59 -10.40 -13.84
C SER A 124 -2.05 -9.29 -12.91
N PRO A 125 -1.59 -9.29 -11.65
CA PRO A 125 -1.96 -8.24 -10.71
C PRO A 125 -1.28 -6.92 -11.07
N PRO A 126 -1.91 -5.77 -10.73
CA PRO A 126 -1.21 -4.50 -10.79
C PRO A 126 -0.05 -4.47 -9.79
N SER A 127 0.98 -3.69 -10.10
CA SER A 127 2.19 -3.59 -9.26
C SER A 127 1.93 -2.96 -7.88
N MET A 128 0.86 -2.19 -7.75
CA MET A 128 0.36 -1.64 -6.49
C MET A 128 -1.17 -1.55 -6.52
N LYS A 129 -1.80 -1.52 -5.34
CA LYS A 129 -3.25 -1.30 -5.26
C LYS A 129 -3.56 0.20 -5.23
N LEU A 130 -4.18 0.63 -6.32
CA LEU A 130 -4.74 1.97 -6.44
C LEU A 130 -6.11 1.81 -7.11
N CYS A 131 -7.22 1.89 -6.37
CA CYS A 131 -8.55 1.73 -6.93
C CYS A 131 -9.13 3.08 -7.40
N LYS A 132 -10.14 3.02 -8.24
CA LYS A 132 -10.81 4.20 -8.80
C LYS A 132 -11.33 5.13 -7.70
N GLU A 133 -11.93 4.55 -6.68
CA GLU A 133 -12.51 5.27 -5.53
C GLU A 133 -11.45 6.02 -4.72
N MET A 134 -10.23 5.47 -4.61
CA MET A 134 -9.10 6.17 -3.98
C MET A 134 -8.66 7.37 -4.81
N ILE A 135 -8.55 7.23 -6.14
CA ILE A 135 -8.17 8.32 -7.05
C ILE A 135 -9.23 9.42 -7.03
N GLU A 136 -10.51 9.04 -7.10
CA GLU A 136 -11.63 9.99 -7.03
C GLU A 136 -11.67 10.75 -5.69
N ALA A 137 -11.37 10.06 -4.58
CA ALA A 137 -11.33 10.69 -3.27
C ALA A 137 -10.16 11.67 -3.11
N MET A 138 -9.00 11.39 -3.71
CA MET A 138 -7.86 12.31 -3.74
C MET A 138 -8.15 13.56 -4.57
N GLY A 139 -8.89 13.41 -5.69
CA GLY A 139 -9.26 14.52 -6.57
C GLY A 139 -8.04 15.36 -6.99
N GLU A 140 -8.07 16.66 -6.65
CA GLU A 140 -6.99 17.60 -6.96
C GLU A 140 -5.65 17.26 -6.28
N TYR A 141 -5.68 16.54 -5.14
CA TYR A 141 -4.48 16.11 -4.39
C TYR A 141 -3.79 14.87 -4.97
N PHE A 142 -4.23 14.38 -6.13
CA PHE A 142 -3.57 13.24 -6.79
C PHE A 142 -2.14 13.56 -7.23
N ASN A 143 -1.82 14.83 -7.49
CA ASN A 143 -0.46 15.26 -7.78
C ASN A 143 0.45 15.20 -6.54
N GLU A 144 -0.06 15.62 -5.38
CA GLU A 144 0.62 15.50 -4.10
C GLU A 144 0.86 14.03 -3.72
N PHE A 145 -0.13 13.17 -3.97
CA PHE A 145 0.04 11.73 -3.82
C PHE A 145 1.23 11.20 -4.63
N LYS A 146 1.33 11.57 -5.93
CA LYS A 146 2.45 11.19 -6.79
C LYS A 146 3.79 11.72 -6.27
N MET A 147 3.82 12.97 -5.80
CA MET A 147 5.00 13.56 -5.16
C MET A 147 5.46 12.75 -3.95
N TYR A 148 4.55 12.47 -3.00
CA TYR A 148 4.86 11.67 -1.82
C TYR A 148 5.32 10.26 -2.17
N CYS A 149 4.73 9.63 -3.17
CA CYS A 149 5.19 8.33 -3.67
C CYS A 149 6.63 8.38 -4.16
N CYS A 150 6.96 9.36 -5.02
CA CYS A 150 8.30 9.50 -5.58
C CYS A 150 9.35 9.81 -4.49
N GLU A 151 9.02 10.69 -3.55
CA GLU A 151 9.90 11.03 -2.44
C GLU A 151 10.15 9.82 -1.55
N ALA A 152 9.10 9.10 -1.14
CA ALA A 152 9.24 7.88 -0.36
C ALA A 152 10.03 6.81 -1.08
N TYR A 153 9.81 6.62 -2.39
CA TYR A 153 10.55 5.66 -3.19
C TYR A 153 12.04 6.00 -3.22
N ASN A 154 12.40 7.27 -3.47
CA ASN A 154 13.81 7.70 -3.49
C ASN A 154 14.49 7.58 -2.11
N ILE A 155 13.79 7.87 -1.01
CA ILE A 155 14.32 7.67 0.35
C ILE A 155 14.61 6.19 0.62
N LEU A 156 13.69 5.29 0.26
CA LEU A 156 13.85 3.86 0.49
C LEU A 156 14.88 3.21 -0.43
N ARG A 157 15.26 3.86 -1.54
CA ARG A 157 16.34 3.45 -2.46
C ARG A 157 17.74 3.89 -2.02
N LYS A 158 17.87 4.75 -1.00
CA LYS A 158 19.20 5.10 -0.47
C LYS A 158 19.95 3.83 -0.02
N SER A 159 21.25 3.79 -0.24
CA SER A 159 22.08 2.60 0.03
C SER A 159 21.91 2.06 1.44
N GLU A 160 21.87 2.94 2.45
CA GLU A 160 21.67 2.56 3.84
C GLU A 160 20.30 1.92 4.07
N SER A 161 19.25 2.48 3.47
CA SER A 161 17.88 1.95 3.55
C SER A 161 17.78 0.58 2.90
N VAL A 162 18.33 0.43 1.69
CA VAL A 162 18.32 -0.84 0.95
C VAL A 162 19.05 -1.93 1.73
N VAL A 163 20.26 -1.66 2.25
CA VAL A 163 21.02 -2.63 3.04
C VAL A 163 20.22 -3.09 4.27
N LEU A 164 19.60 -2.17 5.01
CA LEU A 164 18.78 -2.52 6.18
C LEU A 164 17.56 -3.36 5.79
N LEU A 165 16.88 -3.02 4.69
CA LEU A 165 15.70 -3.74 4.23
C LEU A 165 16.05 -5.13 3.71
N LEU A 166 17.14 -5.29 2.94
CA LEU A 166 17.63 -6.59 2.47
C LEU A 166 18.08 -7.48 3.62
N ASN A 167 18.81 -6.94 4.60
CA ASN A 167 19.21 -7.68 5.79
C ASN A 167 18.01 -8.15 6.62
N LEU A 168 17.00 -7.29 6.81
CA LEU A 168 15.78 -7.70 7.52
C LEU A 168 15.03 -8.77 6.72
N PHE A 169 15.00 -8.65 5.39
CA PHE A 169 14.40 -9.67 4.54
C PHE A 169 15.11 -11.03 4.69
N SER A 170 16.45 -11.02 4.72
CA SER A 170 17.25 -12.24 4.93
C SER A 170 16.93 -12.92 6.26
N LEU A 171 16.82 -12.14 7.34
CA LEU A 171 16.44 -12.66 8.65
C LEU A 171 15.01 -13.25 8.68
N MET A 172 14.10 -12.69 7.87
CA MET A 172 12.73 -13.25 7.75
C MET A 172 12.73 -14.60 7.03
N ALA A 173 13.61 -14.81 6.07
CA ALA A 173 13.74 -16.10 5.37
C ALA A 173 14.17 -17.23 6.31
N ASP A 174 15.10 -16.95 7.24
CA ASP A 174 15.56 -17.91 8.23
C ASP A 174 14.47 -18.27 9.27
N ALA A 175 13.45 -17.43 9.41
CA ALA A 175 12.31 -17.66 10.31
C ALA A 175 11.28 -18.69 9.79
N ASN A 176 11.58 -19.40 8.69
CA ASN A 176 10.69 -20.40 8.09
C ASN A 176 9.27 -19.90 7.81
N ILE A 177 9.14 -18.67 7.36
CA ILE A 177 7.86 -18.11 6.95
C ILE A 177 7.40 -18.89 5.70
N PRO A 178 6.22 -19.56 5.73
CA PRO A 178 5.78 -20.43 4.63
C PRO A 178 5.82 -19.76 3.27
N ASP A 179 5.43 -18.49 3.18
CA ASP A 179 5.37 -17.73 1.93
C ASP A 179 6.74 -17.41 1.32
N ILE A 180 7.79 -17.43 2.14
CA ILE A 180 9.17 -17.24 1.67
C ILE A 180 9.82 -18.58 1.33
N ASN A 181 9.44 -19.67 2.02
CA ASN A 181 10.06 -20.98 1.90
C ASN A 181 9.34 -21.97 0.97
N ILE A 182 8.07 -21.74 0.61
CA ILE A 182 7.21 -22.73 -0.08
C ILE A 182 7.80 -23.25 -1.40
N ASN A 183 8.71 -22.53 -2.04
CA ASN A 183 9.24 -22.93 -3.35
C ASN A 183 10.77 -23.12 -3.39
N GLN A 184 11.46 -23.22 -2.26
CA GLN A 184 12.95 -23.31 -2.22
C GLN A 184 13.68 -22.18 -2.97
N ASP A 185 13.00 -21.05 -3.24
CA ASP A 185 13.42 -19.98 -4.14
C ASP A 185 13.69 -18.66 -3.39
N TYR A 186 14.28 -18.76 -2.19
CA TYR A 186 14.67 -17.57 -1.41
C TYR A 186 15.51 -16.59 -2.23
N GLU A 187 16.51 -17.08 -2.96
CA GLU A 187 17.36 -16.24 -3.82
C GLU A 187 16.54 -15.49 -4.87
N LYS A 188 15.56 -16.14 -5.48
CA LYS A 188 14.68 -15.46 -6.44
C LYS A 188 13.75 -14.44 -5.78
N ALA A 189 13.26 -14.71 -4.55
CA ALA A 189 12.46 -13.75 -3.81
C ALA A 189 13.29 -12.52 -3.42
N LEU A 190 14.53 -12.73 -2.97
CA LEU A 190 15.49 -11.68 -2.65
C LEU A 190 15.81 -10.82 -3.89
N LEU A 191 16.14 -11.46 -5.02
CA LEU A 191 16.41 -10.77 -6.28
C LEU A 191 15.21 -9.96 -6.78
N ARG A 192 13.99 -10.51 -6.64
CA ARG A 192 12.75 -9.77 -6.97
C ARG A 192 12.56 -8.57 -6.07
N PHE A 193 12.81 -8.72 -4.76
CA PHE A 193 12.71 -7.61 -3.82
C PHE A 193 13.75 -6.54 -4.13
N GLU A 194 15.01 -6.91 -4.36
CA GLU A 194 16.09 -6.00 -4.73
C GLU A 194 15.78 -5.28 -6.06
N SER A 195 15.31 -6.00 -7.08
CA SER A 195 14.97 -5.41 -8.39
C SER A 195 13.91 -4.33 -8.32
N LYS A 196 13.04 -4.34 -7.29
CA LYS A 196 12.02 -3.31 -7.09
C LYS A 196 12.59 -1.93 -6.74
N PHE A 197 13.82 -1.88 -6.25
CA PHE A 197 14.49 -0.62 -5.94
C PHE A 197 15.08 0.06 -7.17
N ALA A 198 15.21 -0.64 -8.32
CA ALA A 198 15.76 -0.11 -9.57
C ALA A 198 17.06 0.69 -9.32
N LEU A 199 18.04 0.05 -8.67
CA LEU A 199 19.25 0.71 -8.15
C LEU A 199 20.18 1.23 -9.26
N GLU A 200 19.99 0.77 -10.49
CA GLU A 200 20.67 1.23 -11.70
C GLU A 200 20.23 2.63 -12.16
N LEU A 201 19.09 3.12 -11.68
CA LEU A 201 18.54 4.41 -12.04
C LEU A 201 19.03 5.50 -11.07
N ASP A 202 19.30 6.71 -11.59
CA ASP A 202 19.44 7.89 -10.75
C ASP A 202 18.09 8.33 -10.16
N ASP A 203 18.09 9.33 -9.27
CA ASP A 203 16.89 9.72 -8.53
C ASP A 203 15.77 10.28 -9.44
N GLU A 204 16.14 10.98 -10.54
CA GLU A 204 15.12 11.49 -11.46
C GLU A 204 14.56 10.39 -12.36
N ALA A 205 15.40 9.50 -12.88
CA ALA A 205 14.95 8.34 -13.64
C ALA A 205 14.09 7.40 -12.79
N ALA A 206 14.44 7.22 -11.52
CA ALA A 206 13.66 6.44 -10.57
C ALA A 206 12.30 7.09 -10.26
N ARG A 207 12.24 8.42 -10.16
CA ARG A 207 11.00 9.18 -10.04
C ARG A 207 10.09 8.92 -11.25
N GLN A 208 10.61 9.02 -12.47
CA GLN A 208 9.85 8.77 -13.70
C GLN A 208 9.40 7.29 -13.80
N HIS A 209 10.27 6.37 -13.39
CA HIS A 209 9.93 4.96 -13.31
C HIS A 209 8.72 4.74 -12.39
N PHE A 210 8.75 5.30 -11.17
CA PHE A 210 7.66 5.11 -10.20
C PHE A 210 6.35 5.79 -10.66
N ILE A 211 6.43 6.96 -11.28
CA ILE A 211 5.26 7.61 -11.93
C ILE A 211 4.66 6.69 -13.00
N SER A 212 5.48 6.03 -13.79
CA SER A 212 5.02 5.07 -14.81
C SER A 212 4.30 3.87 -14.17
N GLU A 213 4.78 3.38 -13.04
CA GLU A 213 4.12 2.32 -12.27
C GLU A 213 2.77 2.77 -11.70
N ILE A 214 2.66 4.02 -11.19
CA ILE A 214 1.39 4.60 -10.76
C ILE A 214 0.41 4.66 -11.95
N HIS A 215 0.85 5.18 -13.10
CA HIS A 215 0.00 5.26 -14.30
C HIS A 215 -0.42 3.87 -14.81
N ARG A 216 0.46 2.88 -14.81
CA ARG A 216 0.14 1.51 -15.18
C ARG A 216 -0.94 0.93 -14.26
N SER A 217 -0.81 1.13 -12.95
CA SER A 217 -1.78 0.66 -11.96
C SER A 217 -3.13 1.39 -12.06
N SER A 218 -3.14 2.70 -12.35
CA SER A 218 -4.37 3.47 -12.54
C SER A 218 -5.07 3.15 -13.88
N ASN A 219 -4.31 2.96 -14.96
CA ASN A 219 -4.87 2.64 -16.28
C ASN A 219 -5.44 1.23 -16.35
N ALA A 220 -4.85 0.26 -15.65
CA ALA A 220 -5.41 -1.09 -15.54
C ALA A 220 -6.82 -1.11 -14.92
N LEU A 221 -7.22 -0.05 -14.21
CA LEU A 221 -8.55 0.11 -13.62
C LEU A 221 -9.56 0.76 -14.58
N LEU A 222 -9.07 1.51 -15.59
CA LEU A 222 -9.91 2.19 -16.58
C LEU A 222 -10.19 1.32 -17.81
N ASP A 223 -9.58 0.12 -17.90
CA ASP A 223 -9.82 -0.82 -19.00
C ASP A 223 -11.14 -1.59 -18.74
N PRO A 224 -12.18 -1.40 -19.59
CA PRO A 224 -13.48 -2.09 -19.45
C PRO A 224 -13.38 -3.62 -19.51
N LEU A 225 -12.32 -4.17 -20.14
CA LEU A 225 -12.04 -5.61 -20.19
C LEU A 225 -11.59 -6.14 -18.81
N PHE A 226 -10.85 -5.36 -18.03
CA PHE A 226 -10.43 -5.72 -16.68
C PHE A 226 -11.62 -5.74 -15.70
N GLU A 227 -12.54 -4.79 -15.80
CA GLU A 227 -13.78 -4.78 -15.01
C GLU A 227 -14.71 -5.98 -15.32
N ARG A 228 -14.77 -6.40 -16.59
CA ARG A 228 -15.53 -7.59 -16.99
C ARG A 228 -14.91 -8.88 -16.44
N ALA A 229 -13.59 -9.03 -16.53
CA ALA A 229 -12.88 -10.19 -15.98
C ALA A 229 -13.02 -10.27 -14.44
N HIS A 230 -13.00 -9.12 -13.76
CA HIS A 230 -13.17 -9.06 -12.30
C HIS A 230 -14.59 -9.45 -11.85
N ARG A 231 -15.61 -8.98 -12.55
CA ARG A 231 -17.02 -9.39 -12.31
C ARG A 231 -17.24 -10.88 -12.51
N VAL A 232 -16.68 -11.47 -13.58
CA VAL A 232 -16.78 -12.91 -13.85
C VAL A 232 -16.08 -13.73 -12.75
N ALA A 233 -14.92 -13.30 -12.29
CA ALA A 233 -14.20 -13.98 -11.20
C ALA A 233 -14.91 -13.91 -9.84
N GLN A 234 -15.66 -12.83 -9.57
CA GLN A 234 -16.53 -12.73 -8.37
C GLN A 234 -17.79 -13.61 -8.44
N TYR A 235 -18.33 -13.87 -9.63
CA TYR A 235 -19.51 -14.76 -9.82
C TYR A 235 -19.13 -16.25 -9.75
N LEU A 236 -17.86 -16.60 -9.84
CA LEU A 236 -17.35 -17.99 -9.80
C LEU A 236 -16.80 -18.41 -8.42
N ARG A 237 -16.89 -17.55 -7.40
CA ARG A 237 -16.63 -17.82 -5.99
C ARG A 237 -17.92 -17.90 -5.20
#